data_33b264e8b4df4dc9c9d3bf1705153d33
#
_entry.id   33b264e8b4df4dc9c9d3bf1705153d33
#
_cell.length_a   1.000
_cell.length_b   1.000
_cell.length_c   1.000
_cell.angle_alpha   90.00
_cell.angle_beta   90.00
_cell.angle_gamma   90.00
#
_symmetry.space_group_name_H-M   'P 1'
#
loop_
_entity.id
_entity.type
_entity.pdbx_description
1 polymer ?
#
loop_
_entity_poly.entity_id
_entity_poly.type
_entity_poly.pdbx_seq_one_letter_code
_entity_poly.pdbx_strand_id
1 'polypeptide(L)' 'MNTIAQFVKKNRKAAGLTQEEFAIRSGLGLRFVRELEQGK' A
#
# COMPACT_ATOMS: atom_id res chain seq x y z
N MET A 1 -9.59 -7.70 -11.67
CA MET A 1 -9.55 -7.48 -10.22
C MET A 1 -8.13 -7.66 -9.71
N ASN A 2 -7.63 -6.73 -8.94
CA ASN A 2 -6.26 -6.79 -8.44
C ASN A 2 -6.24 -7.18 -6.97
N THR A 3 -6.01 -8.47 -6.70
CA THR A 3 -6.02 -8.98 -5.34
C THR A 3 -4.81 -8.51 -4.54
N ILE A 4 -3.69 -8.24 -5.20
CA ILE A 4 -2.50 -7.74 -4.52
C ILE A 4 -2.75 -6.33 -4.00
N ALA A 5 -3.39 -5.49 -4.81
CA ALA A 5 -3.72 -4.14 -4.39
C ALA A 5 -4.65 -4.15 -3.18
N GLN A 6 -5.64 -5.02 -3.21
CA GLN A 6 -6.59 -5.15 -2.11
C GLN A 6 -5.90 -5.67 -0.85
N PHE A 7 -5.02 -6.64 -1.01
CA PHE A 7 -4.30 -7.23 0.11
C PHE A 7 -3.42 -6.19 0.80
N VAL A 8 -2.66 -5.44 0.02
CA VAL A 8 -1.78 -4.42 0.56
C VAL A 8 -2.58 -3.33 1.26
N LYS A 9 -3.63 -2.86 0.62
CA LYS A 9 -4.48 -1.81 1.19
C LYS A 9 -5.12 -2.27 2.50
N LYS A 10 -5.62 -3.50 2.52
CA LYS A 10 -6.25 -4.04 3.71
C LYS A 10 -5.26 -4.13 4.86
N ASN A 11 -4.07 -4.65 4.61
CA ASN A 11 -3.05 -4.78 5.65
C ASN A 11 -2.60 -3.41 6.14
N ARG A 12 -2.46 -2.45 5.22
CA ARG A 12 -2.08 -1.10 5.60
C ARG A 12 -3.10 -0.48 6.54
N LYS A 13 -4.37 -0.60 6.18
CA LYS A 13 -5.43 -0.02 7.00
C LYS A 13 -5.58 -0.73 8.33
N ALA A 14 -5.39 -2.05 8.34
CA ALA A 14 -5.45 -2.81 9.58
C ALA A 14 -4.35 -2.39 10.55
N ALA A 15 -3.22 -1.94 10.04
CA ALA A 15 -2.12 -1.44 10.85
C ALA A 15 -2.28 0.03 11.22
N GLY A 16 -3.32 0.68 10.70
CA GLY A 16 -3.58 2.09 11.01
C GLY A 16 -2.61 3.05 10.33
N LEU A 17 -2.07 2.65 9.19
CA LEU A 17 -1.04 3.44 8.50
C LEU A 17 -1.62 4.17 7.29
N THR A 18 -1.09 5.38 7.03
CA THR A 18 -1.34 6.05 5.77
C THR A 18 -0.46 5.42 4.70
N GLN A 19 -0.73 5.75 3.44
CA GLN A 19 0.12 5.24 2.35
C GLN A 19 1.58 5.67 2.55
N GLU A 20 1.77 6.91 2.98
CA GLU A 20 3.10 7.44 3.21
C GLU A 20 3.83 6.68 4.32
N GLU A 21 3.13 6.46 5.42
CA GLU A 21 3.71 5.72 6.53
C GLU A 21 4.05 4.29 6.13
N PHE A 22 3.17 3.67 5.39
CA PHE A 22 3.40 2.31 4.91
C PHE A 22 4.62 2.25 3.99
N ALA A 23 4.75 3.24 3.11
CA ALA A 23 5.87 3.29 2.18
C ALA A 23 7.20 3.41 2.95
N ILE A 24 7.22 4.24 3.99
CA ILE A 24 8.41 4.42 4.80
C ILE A 24 8.76 3.12 5.53
N ARG A 25 7.79 2.50 6.17
CA ARG A 25 8.04 1.31 6.99
C ARG A 25 8.41 0.10 6.14
N SER A 26 7.84 0.00 4.93
CA SER A 26 8.12 -1.14 4.08
C SER A 26 9.41 -0.97 3.26
N GLY A 27 9.94 0.25 3.21
CA GLY A 27 11.09 0.52 2.38
C GLY A 27 10.75 0.72 0.92
N LEU A 28 9.47 0.72 0.59
CA LEU A 28 9.01 0.98 -0.77
C LEU A 28 8.80 2.48 -0.95
N GLY A 29 8.85 2.94 -2.19
CA GLY A 29 8.56 4.34 -2.46
C GLY A 29 7.08 4.64 -2.37
N LEU A 30 6.73 5.87 -1.98
CA LEU A 30 5.33 6.26 -1.90
C LEU A 30 4.62 6.10 -3.24
N ARG A 31 5.30 6.47 -4.32
CA ARG A 31 4.74 6.34 -5.65
C ARG A 31 4.44 4.88 -5.98
N PHE A 32 5.36 4.00 -5.60
CA PHE A 32 5.18 2.58 -5.84
C PHE A 32 3.98 2.04 -5.08
N VAL A 33 3.85 2.44 -3.82
CA VAL A 33 2.72 1.99 -2.99
C VAL A 33 1.41 2.49 -3.58
N ARG A 34 1.36 3.74 -4.01
CA ARG A 34 0.15 4.31 -4.58
C ARG A 34 -0.25 3.58 -5.86
N GLU A 35 0.70 3.29 -6.73
CA GLU A 35 0.41 2.57 -7.97
C GLU A 35 -0.02 1.15 -7.68
N LEU A 36 0.62 0.51 -6.70
CA LEU A 36 0.28 -0.85 -6.32
C LEU A 36 -1.16 -0.93 -5.82
N GLU A 37 -1.58 0.03 -5.00
CA GLU A 37 -2.93 0.04 -4.46
C GLU A 37 -3.97 0.41 -5.51
N GLN A 38 -3.55 1.08 -6.58
CA GLN A 38 -4.45 1.40 -7.69
C GLN A 38 -4.60 0.23 -8.64
N GLY A 39 -3.81 -0.81 -8.48
CA GLY A 39 -3.91 -1.97 -9.34
C GLY A 39 -3.19 -1.81 -10.68
N LYS A 40 -2.20 -0.97 -10.73
CA LYS A 40 -1.44 -0.75 -11.97
C LYS A 40 -0.12 -1.49 -11.95
#